data_30065c103325b7044a3741966d9fa71b
#
_entry.id   30065c103325b7044a3741966d9fa71b
#
_cell.length_a   1.000
_cell.length_b   1.000
_cell.length_c   1.000
_cell.angle_alpha   90.00
_cell.angle_beta   90.00
_cell.angle_gamma   90.00
#
_symmetry.space_group_name_H-M   'P 1'
#
loop_
_entity.id
_entity.type
_entity.pdbx_description
1 polymer ?
#
loop_
_entity_poly.entity_id
_entity_poly.type
_entity_poly.pdbx_seq_one_letter_code
_entity_poly.pdbx_strand_id
1 'polypeptide(L)'
;MSDGRFLTPREQVEHSISKGITFNNITEAESEQYLVENNNYFKLRAFRKNFLKSTKSGKYVNLDFSYLIDLACIDNRLRRIMLEMAIGIEHFSKVHLLSVLQQNNIDPYDVVEDYMNQLEVSNLEQLQHDLWKNSGSLYCGNLYAKYIEDQNKRCPVWAFLEMISFGQYLYFYKYCAELL
;
A
#
# COMPACT_ATOMS: atom_id res chain seq x y z
N MET A 1 -4.74 -27.02 19.08
CA MET A 1 -5.60 -26.06 18.35
C MET A 1 -5.82 -24.90 19.29
N SER A 2 -5.55 -23.65 18.88
CA SER A 2 -5.85 -22.50 19.73
C SER A 2 -7.36 -22.31 19.74
N ASP A 3 -7.94 -22.13 20.91
CA ASP A 3 -9.39 -21.94 21.17
C ASP A 3 -9.98 -20.64 20.57
N GLY A 4 -9.40 -20.12 19.50
CA GLY A 4 -9.86 -18.87 18.86
C GLY A 4 -9.63 -17.59 19.68
N ARG A 5 -8.96 -17.68 20.86
CA ARG A 5 -8.64 -16.53 21.70
C ARG A 5 -7.28 -15.92 21.37
N PHE A 6 -7.12 -14.67 21.72
CA PHE A 6 -5.81 -14.00 21.68
C PHE A 6 -4.85 -14.62 22.69
N LEU A 7 -3.62 -14.88 22.25
CA LEU A 7 -2.53 -15.27 23.15
C LEU A 7 -2.00 -14.03 23.87
N THR A 8 -1.78 -14.13 25.19
CA THR A 8 -1.03 -13.10 25.91
C THR A 8 0.43 -13.05 25.44
N PRO A 9 1.16 -11.94 25.62
CA PRO A 9 2.58 -11.85 25.27
C PRO A 9 3.42 -12.99 25.85
N ARG A 10 3.18 -13.37 27.09
CA ARG A 10 3.83 -14.52 27.74
C ARG A 10 3.55 -15.84 27.01
N GLU A 11 2.28 -16.13 26.69
CA GLU A 11 1.91 -17.33 25.92
C GLU A 11 2.53 -17.32 24.51
N GLN A 12 2.74 -16.14 23.91
CA GLN A 12 3.42 -15.98 22.62
C GLN A 12 4.90 -16.35 22.72
N VAL A 13 5.57 -15.97 23.80
CA VAL A 13 6.95 -16.37 24.11
C VAL A 13 7.02 -17.89 24.34
N GLU A 14 6.18 -18.45 25.19
CA GLU A 14 6.10 -19.89 25.45
C GLU A 14 5.84 -20.69 24.16
N HIS A 15 4.94 -20.20 23.30
CA HIS A 15 4.71 -20.81 22.00
C HIS A 15 5.95 -20.75 21.09
N SER A 16 6.75 -19.68 21.15
CA SER A 16 8.00 -19.56 20.40
C SER A 16 9.04 -20.56 20.88
N ILE A 17 9.20 -20.73 22.19
CA ILE A 17 10.04 -21.76 22.82
C ILE A 17 9.63 -23.16 22.36
N SER A 18 8.33 -23.45 22.36
CA SER A 18 7.80 -24.76 21.92
C SER A 18 8.16 -25.10 20.48
N LYS A 19 8.42 -24.06 19.65
CA LYS A 19 8.84 -24.21 18.24
C LYS A 19 10.36 -24.30 18.06
N GLY A 20 11.14 -24.23 19.13
CA GLY A 20 12.59 -24.32 19.11
C GLY A 20 13.29 -22.97 18.83
N ILE A 21 12.59 -21.86 19.05
CA ILE A 21 13.19 -20.52 18.99
C ILE A 21 13.93 -20.28 20.31
N THR A 22 15.17 -19.80 20.23
CA THR A 22 16.02 -19.51 21.38
C THR A 22 15.94 -18.05 21.80
N PHE A 23 16.41 -17.74 23.00
CA PHE A 23 16.41 -16.41 23.61
C PHE A 23 17.81 -16.13 24.18
N ASN A 24 18.85 -16.32 23.34
CA ASN A 24 20.23 -16.14 23.76
C ASN A 24 20.70 -14.69 23.69
N ASN A 25 20.18 -13.95 22.69
CA ASN A 25 20.56 -12.56 22.44
C ASN A 25 19.59 -11.56 23.08
N ILE A 26 18.42 -12.01 23.48
CA ILE A 26 17.39 -11.25 24.16
C ILE A 26 16.70 -12.16 25.16
N THR A 27 16.39 -11.67 26.33
CA THR A 27 15.70 -12.46 27.36
C THR A 27 14.22 -12.67 27.04
N GLU A 28 13.63 -13.69 27.65
CA GLU A 28 12.18 -13.93 27.52
C GLU A 28 11.36 -12.73 28.02
N ALA A 29 11.80 -12.10 29.14
CA ALA A 29 11.13 -10.93 29.70
C ALA A 29 11.17 -9.70 28.76
N GLU A 30 12.34 -9.43 28.16
CA GLU A 30 12.47 -8.35 27.16
C GLU A 30 11.65 -8.65 25.91
N SER A 31 11.56 -9.91 25.50
CA SER A 31 10.74 -10.35 24.36
C SER A 31 9.25 -10.22 24.65
N GLU A 32 8.82 -10.50 25.87
CA GLU A 32 7.45 -10.27 26.33
C GLU A 32 7.12 -8.78 26.30
N GLN A 33 8.02 -7.92 26.83
CA GLN A 33 7.85 -6.47 26.75
C GLN A 33 7.78 -5.95 25.32
N TYR A 34 8.66 -6.43 24.43
CA TYR A 34 8.61 -6.09 23.01
C TYR A 34 7.26 -6.44 22.38
N LEU A 35 6.69 -7.59 22.72
CA LEU A 35 5.39 -8.03 22.20
C LEU A 35 4.23 -7.19 22.75
N VAL A 36 4.31 -6.72 23.99
CA VAL A 36 3.35 -5.76 24.57
C VAL A 36 3.35 -4.46 23.78
N GLU A 37 4.52 -3.91 23.48
CA GLU A 37 4.67 -2.62 22.83
C GLU A 37 4.33 -2.63 21.34
N ASN A 38 4.64 -3.72 20.64
CA ASN A 38 4.54 -3.79 19.18
C ASN A 38 3.35 -4.61 18.68
N ASN A 39 2.80 -5.52 19.49
CA ASN A 39 1.67 -6.41 19.14
C ASN A 39 1.76 -7.05 17.73
N ASN A 40 2.97 -7.40 17.32
CA ASN A 40 3.24 -7.85 15.94
C ASN A 40 3.53 -9.36 15.83
N TYR A 41 3.10 -10.17 16.79
CA TYR A 41 3.40 -11.60 16.87
C TYR A 41 3.03 -12.39 15.61
N PHE A 42 1.92 -12.05 14.97
CA PHE A 42 1.53 -12.69 13.72
C PHE A 42 2.58 -12.49 12.62
N LYS A 43 3.15 -11.29 12.52
CA LYS A 43 4.22 -10.96 11.60
C LYS A 43 5.50 -11.73 11.90
N LEU A 44 5.90 -11.80 13.17
CA LEU A 44 7.05 -12.60 13.61
C LEU A 44 6.86 -14.09 13.27
N ARG A 45 5.65 -14.63 13.44
CA ARG A 45 5.29 -15.98 13.01
C ARG A 45 5.40 -16.19 11.50
N ALA A 46 5.17 -15.18 10.68
CA ALA A 46 5.39 -15.26 9.25
C ALA A 46 6.89 -15.32 8.93
N PHE A 47 7.70 -14.47 9.54
CA PHE A 47 9.15 -14.44 9.30
C PHE A 47 9.87 -15.74 9.68
N ARG A 48 9.48 -16.39 10.80
CA ARG A 48 10.11 -17.65 11.18
C ARG A 48 9.99 -18.75 10.13
N LYS A 49 9.00 -18.67 9.22
CA LYS A 49 8.83 -19.66 8.15
C LYS A 49 9.99 -19.68 7.14
N ASN A 50 10.79 -18.62 7.11
CA ASN A 50 11.97 -18.51 6.25
C ASN A 50 13.19 -19.25 6.83
N PHE A 51 13.10 -19.76 8.07
CA PHE A 51 14.19 -20.46 8.74
C PHE A 51 14.03 -21.97 8.66
N LEU A 52 15.16 -22.66 8.68
CA LEU A 52 15.20 -24.11 8.58
C LEU A 52 14.63 -24.79 9.83
N LYS A 53 14.00 -25.94 9.58
CA LYS A 53 13.52 -26.81 10.66
C LYS A 53 14.29 -28.13 10.63
N SER A 54 14.53 -28.67 11.81
CA SER A 54 15.04 -30.03 11.94
C SER A 54 14.04 -31.04 11.39
N THR A 55 14.48 -31.92 10.51
CA THR A 55 13.68 -33.01 9.95
C THR A 55 13.24 -34.02 11.02
N LYS A 56 13.98 -34.14 12.13
CA LYS A 56 13.71 -35.07 13.23
C LYS A 56 12.68 -34.53 14.23
N SER A 57 12.78 -33.25 14.59
CA SER A 57 11.94 -32.66 15.66
C SER A 57 10.87 -31.70 15.15
N GLY A 58 10.93 -31.26 13.89
CA GLY A 58 10.06 -30.23 13.34
C GLY A 58 10.26 -28.82 13.96
N LYS A 59 11.25 -28.67 14.83
CA LYS A 59 11.59 -27.40 15.50
C LYS A 59 12.57 -26.59 14.66
N TYR A 60 12.54 -25.27 14.80
CA TYR A 60 13.50 -24.39 14.16
C TYR A 60 14.89 -24.62 14.69
N VAL A 61 15.90 -24.46 13.80
CA VAL A 61 17.32 -24.67 14.13
C VAL A 61 18.02 -23.32 13.99
N ASN A 62 18.84 -22.97 14.98
CA ASN A 62 19.63 -21.72 15.00
C ASN A 62 18.77 -20.45 14.78
N LEU A 63 17.55 -20.44 15.28
CA LEU A 63 16.68 -19.28 15.24
C LEU A 63 16.55 -18.66 16.63
N ASP A 64 17.11 -17.48 16.81
CA ASP A 64 16.92 -16.66 18.00
C ASP A 64 15.77 -15.66 17.80
N PHE A 65 15.05 -15.33 18.87
CA PHE A 65 13.92 -14.41 18.82
C PHE A 65 14.33 -13.02 18.36
N SER A 66 15.55 -12.58 18.71
CA SER A 66 16.12 -11.31 18.27
C SER A 66 16.16 -11.17 16.75
N TYR A 67 16.45 -12.26 16.03
CA TYR A 67 16.48 -12.22 14.55
C TYR A 67 15.10 -11.91 13.95
N LEU A 68 14.03 -12.35 14.61
CA LEU A 68 12.67 -12.03 14.17
C LEU A 68 12.34 -10.55 14.42
N ILE A 69 12.84 -9.98 15.52
CA ILE A 69 12.75 -8.55 15.81
C ILE A 69 13.51 -7.75 14.76
N ASP A 70 14.75 -8.13 14.45
CA ASP A 70 15.57 -7.46 13.43
C ASP A 70 14.89 -7.46 12.07
N LEU A 71 14.33 -8.61 11.66
CA LEU A 71 13.57 -8.71 10.42
C LEU A 71 12.33 -7.80 10.42
N ALA A 72 11.64 -7.67 11.56
CA ALA A 72 10.51 -6.76 11.68
C ALA A 72 10.93 -5.29 11.56
N CYS A 73 12.09 -4.93 12.12
CA CYS A 73 12.66 -3.59 11.98
C CYS A 73 13.08 -3.28 10.55
N ILE A 74 13.76 -4.22 9.88
CA ILE A 74 14.18 -4.08 8.48
C ILE A 74 12.97 -3.94 7.56
N ASP A 75 11.95 -4.81 7.70
CA ASP A 75 10.72 -4.74 6.93
C ASP A 75 9.99 -3.40 7.12
N ASN A 76 9.94 -2.88 8.34
CA ASN A 76 9.31 -1.59 8.61
C ASN A 76 10.08 -0.44 7.92
N ARG A 77 11.41 -0.45 7.97
CA ARG A 77 12.24 0.54 7.26
C ARG A 77 12.06 0.45 5.74
N LEU A 78 12.09 -0.76 5.20
CA LEU A 78 11.88 -0.99 3.77
C LEU A 78 10.52 -0.47 3.31
N ARG A 79 9.44 -0.77 4.05
CA ARG A 79 8.09 -0.27 3.75
C ARG A 79 8.03 1.26 3.72
N ARG A 80 8.72 1.93 4.65
CA ARG A 80 8.78 3.41 4.68
C ARG A 80 9.45 3.96 3.43
N ILE A 81 10.61 3.41 3.06
CA ILE A 81 11.35 3.84 1.86
C ILE A 81 10.49 3.60 0.61
N MET A 82 9.89 2.41 0.48
CA MET A 82 9.03 2.11 -0.67
C MET A 82 7.81 3.02 -0.76
N LEU A 83 7.19 3.37 0.38
CA LEU A 83 6.07 4.30 0.42
C LEU A 83 6.49 5.71 -0.02
N GLU A 84 7.61 6.20 0.49
CA GLU A 84 8.17 7.50 0.12
C GLU A 84 8.50 7.57 -1.38
N MET A 85 9.14 6.52 -1.91
CA MET A 85 9.42 6.41 -3.34
C MET A 85 8.14 6.37 -4.17
N ALA A 86 7.13 5.60 -3.76
CA ALA A 86 5.85 5.50 -4.49
C ALA A 86 5.13 6.84 -4.56
N ILE A 87 5.05 7.56 -3.43
CA ILE A 87 4.47 8.92 -3.37
C ILE A 87 5.26 9.89 -4.26
N GLY A 88 6.60 9.83 -4.22
CA GLY A 88 7.46 10.65 -5.07
C GLY A 88 7.24 10.37 -6.56
N ILE A 89 7.20 9.12 -6.96
CA ILE A 89 6.95 8.72 -8.35
C ILE A 89 5.58 9.22 -8.81
N GLU A 90 4.53 9.02 -8.00
CA GLU A 90 3.19 9.51 -8.33
C GLU A 90 3.18 11.02 -8.53
N HIS A 91 3.71 11.77 -7.59
CA HIS A 91 3.72 13.23 -7.65
C HIS A 91 4.49 13.74 -8.86
N PHE A 92 5.75 13.35 -9.02
CA PHE A 92 6.60 13.87 -10.08
C PHE A 92 6.15 13.43 -11.47
N SER A 93 5.59 12.22 -11.62
CA SER A 93 5.05 11.77 -12.90
C SER A 93 3.79 12.56 -13.30
N LYS A 94 2.92 12.92 -12.35
CA LYS A 94 1.76 13.80 -12.61
C LYS A 94 2.20 15.20 -13.03
N VAL A 95 3.18 15.78 -12.32
CA VAL A 95 3.75 17.10 -12.68
C VAL A 95 4.39 17.08 -14.06
N HIS A 96 5.16 16.01 -14.34
CA HIS A 96 5.79 15.86 -15.65
C HIS A 96 4.74 15.73 -16.77
N LEU A 97 3.71 14.89 -16.58
CA LEU A 97 2.63 14.75 -17.54
C LEU A 97 1.96 16.08 -17.86
N LEU A 98 1.59 16.86 -16.83
CA LEU A 98 1.00 18.20 -17.03
C LEU A 98 1.91 19.11 -17.85
N SER A 99 3.21 19.10 -17.57
CA SER A 99 4.20 19.87 -18.32
C SER A 99 4.28 19.45 -19.79
N VAL A 100 4.27 18.15 -20.08
CA VAL A 100 4.32 17.62 -21.44
C VAL A 100 3.05 17.95 -22.22
N LEU A 101 1.87 17.78 -21.62
CA LEU A 101 0.59 18.15 -22.24
C LEU A 101 0.57 19.66 -22.60
N GLN A 102 1.03 20.51 -21.67
CA GLN A 102 1.12 21.95 -21.89
C GLN A 102 2.09 22.30 -23.03
N GLN A 103 3.27 21.68 -23.09
CA GLN A 103 4.28 21.93 -24.14
C GLN A 103 3.78 21.53 -25.54
N ASN A 104 2.91 20.53 -25.62
CA ASN A 104 2.30 20.06 -26.86
C ASN A 104 0.97 20.76 -27.18
N ASN A 105 0.58 21.80 -26.42
CA ASN A 105 -0.65 22.57 -26.59
C ASN A 105 -1.93 21.71 -26.59
N ILE A 106 -1.93 20.62 -25.80
CA ILE A 106 -3.11 19.76 -25.62
C ILE A 106 -4.13 20.50 -24.75
N ASP A 107 -5.38 20.54 -25.18
CA ASP A 107 -6.46 21.14 -24.39
C ASP A 107 -6.70 20.34 -23.10
N PRO A 108 -6.65 20.99 -21.92
CA PRO A 108 -6.74 20.29 -20.63
C PRO A 108 -8.11 19.67 -20.34
N TYR A 109 -9.15 20.07 -21.05
CA TYR A 109 -10.50 19.53 -20.91
C TYR A 109 -10.77 18.42 -21.93
N ASP A 110 -10.36 18.64 -23.20
CA ASP A 110 -10.53 17.66 -24.28
C ASP A 110 -9.82 16.35 -23.93
N VAL A 111 -8.59 16.40 -23.43
CA VAL A 111 -7.80 15.19 -23.11
C VAL A 111 -8.48 14.28 -22.09
N VAL A 112 -9.22 14.82 -21.13
CA VAL A 112 -9.97 14.04 -20.15
C VAL A 112 -11.26 13.48 -20.75
N GLU A 113 -11.98 14.30 -21.52
CA GLU A 113 -13.22 13.91 -22.17
C GLU A 113 -12.99 12.82 -23.22
N ASP A 114 -11.97 12.98 -24.06
CA ASP A 114 -11.58 11.99 -25.07
C ASP A 114 -11.13 10.68 -24.44
N TYR A 115 -10.37 10.76 -23.33
CA TYR A 115 -10.01 9.56 -22.56
C TYR A 115 -11.23 8.82 -22.06
N MET A 116 -12.19 9.51 -21.45
CA MET A 116 -13.42 8.89 -20.94
C MET A 116 -14.26 8.28 -22.05
N ASN A 117 -14.36 8.97 -23.19
CA ASN A 117 -15.18 8.55 -24.33
C ASN A 117 -14.66 7.29 -25.04
N GLN A 118 -13.35 7.02 -24.98
CA GLN A 118 -12.76 5.81 -25.60
C GLN A 118 -12.74 4.60 -24.68
N LEU A 119 -13.06 4.77 -23.38
CA LEU A 119 -13.11 3.64 -22.47
C LEU A 119 -14.28 2.71 -22.82
N GLU A 120 -14.03 1.40 -22.70
CA GLU A 120 -15.12 0.43 -22.69
C GLU A 120 -16.06 0.69 -21.51
N VAL A 121 -17.34 0.37 -21.67
CA VAL A 121 -18.39 0.65 -20.67
C VAL A 121 -17.99 0.17 -19.26
N SER A 122 -17.47 -1.05 -19.16
CA SER A 122 -17.03 -1.63 -17.87
C SER A 122 -15.90 -0.84 -17.21
N ASN A 123 -14.95 -0.32 -18.00
CA ASN A 123 -13.83 0.46 -17.51
C ASN A 123 -14.27 1.87 -17.10
N LEU A 124 -15.21 2.45 -17.83
CA LEU A 124 -15.81 3.74 -17.51
C LEU A 124 -16.61 3.65 -16.20
N GLU A 125 -17.42 2.61 -16.01
CA GLU A 125 -18.16 2.37 -14.76
C GLU A 125 -17.20 2.21 -13.58
N GLN A 126 -16.10 1.47 -13.76
CA GLN A 126 -15.07 1.31 -12.72
C GLN A 126 -14.41 2.65 -12.39
N LEU A 127 -14.05 3.45 -13.39
CA LEU A 127 -13.48 4.79 -13.19
C LEU A 127 -14.46 5.70 -12.44
N GLN A 128 -15.74 5.73 -12.83
CA GLN A 128 -16.77 6.52 -12.16
C GLN A 128 -16.96 6.09 -10.69
N HIS A 129 -16.98 4.78 -10.44
CA HIS A 129 -17.03 4.24 -9.08
C HIS A 129 -15.82 4.67 -8.24
N ASP A 130 -14.62 4.62 -8.80
CA ASP A 130 -13.40 5.03 -8.10
C ASP A 130 -13.37 6.54 -7.82
N LEU A 131 -13.82 7.37 -8.77
CA LEU A 131 -13.98 8.82 -8.57
C LEU A 131 -14.97 9.12 -7.43
N TRP A 132 -16.12 8.44 -7.43
CA TRP A 132 -17.10 8.56 -6.35
C TRP A 132 -16.53 8.12 -5.00
N LYS A 133 -15.84 7.00 -4.93
CA LYS A 133 -15.21 6.50 -3.71
C LYS A 133 -14.17 7.47 -3.16
N ASN A 134 -13.36 8.08 -4.02
CA ASN A 134 -12.32 9.03 -3.63
C ASN A 134 -12.91 10.39 -3.19
N SER A 135 -14.17 10.70 -3.55
CA SER A 135 -14.85 11.91 -3.12
C SER A 135 -15.12 11.99 -1.61
N GLY A 136 -14.83 10.92 -0.85
CA GLY A 136 -14.97 10.90 0.61
C GLY A 136 -14.05 11.88 1.37
N SER A 137 -12.96 12.39 0.77
CA SER A 137 -12.18 13.48 1.35
C SER A 137 -12.81 14.84 1.01
N LEU A 138 -12.69 15.81 1.94
CA LEU A 138 -13.25 17.16 1.72
C LEU A 138 -12.72 17.81 0.42
N TYR A 139 -11.43 17.63 0.13
CA TYR A 139 -10.80 18.22 -1.04
C TYR A 139 -11.31 17.56 -2.34
N CYS A 140 -11.20 16.23 -2.45
CA CYS A 140 -11.67 15.51 -3.64
C CYS A 140 -13.20 15.60 -3.79
N GLY A 141 -13.98 15.65 -2.69
CA GLY A 141 -15.42 15.83 -2.71
C GLY A 141 -15.82 17.16 -3.34
N ASN A 142 -15.12 18.25 -3.04
CA ASN A 142 -15.35 19.54 -3.66
C ASN A 142 -15.03 19.54 -5.18
N LEU A 143 -13.96 18.85 -5.58
CA LEU A 143 -13.63 18.69 -7.00
C LEU A 143 -14.67 17.83 -7.73
N TYR A 144 -15.08 16.74 -7.10
CA TYR A 144 -16.08 15.82 -7.64
C TYR A 144 -17.41 16.53 -7.89
N ALA A 145 -17.93 17.22 -6.86
CA ALA A 145 -19.17 18.00 -6.99
C ALA A 145 -19.07 19.09 -8.07
N LYS A 146 -17.92 19.74 -8.18
CA LYS A 146 -17.72 20.83 -9.14
C LYS A 146 -17.58 20.36 -10.59
N TYR A 147 -16.93 19.22 -10.84
CA TYR A 147 -16.51 18.83 -12.19
C TYR A 147 -17.09 17.52 -12.68
N ILE A 148 -17.66 16.70 -11.81
CA ILE A 148 -18.26 15.41 -12.19
C ILE A 148 -19.78 15.43 -12.03
N GLU A 149 -20.31 15.97 -10.92
CA GLU A 149 -21.76 16.05 -10.72
C GLU A 149 -22.40 17.19 -11.51
N ASP A 150 -21.71 18.33 -11.68
CA ASP A 150 -22.18 19.46 -12.46
C ASP A 150 -21.97 19.19 -13.96
N GLN A 151 -22.98 18.62 -14.61
CA GLN A 151 -22.96 18.29 -16.05
C GLN A 151 -22.72 19.48 -16.99
N ASN A 152 -22.77 20.73 -16.49
CA ASN A 152 -22.48 21.94 -17.26
C ASN A 152 -20.99 22.30 -17.24
N LYS A 153 -20.17 21.55 -16.51
CA LYS A 153 -18.73 21.81 -16.35
C LYS A 153 -17.91 20.63 -16.83
N ARG A 154 -16.91 20.94 -17.61
CA ARG A 154 -15.92 19.98 -18.06
C ARG A 154 -14.82 19.83 -16.99
N CYS A 155 -14.31 18.62 -16.81
CA CYS A 155 -13.26 18.31 -15.84
C CYS A 155 -11.87 18.60 -16.44
N PRO A 156 -11.09 19.55 -15.91
CA PRO A 156 -9.74 19.77 -16.40
C PRO A 156 -8.78 18.70 -15.88
N VAL A 157 -7.74 18.41 -16.66
CA VAL A 157 -6.77 17.35 -16.38
C VAL A 157 -6.14 17.44 -14.98
N TRP A 158 -5.83 18.64 -14.48
CA TRP A 158 -5.24 18.80 -13.15
C TRP A 158 -6.21 18.44 -12.02
N ALA A 159 -7.52 18.68 -12.18
CA ALA A 159 -8.53 18.25 -11.22
C ALA A 159 -8.79 16.74 -11.32
N PHE A 160 -8.81 16.21 -12.53
CA PHE A 160 -8.95 14.78 -12.78
C PHE A 160 -7.83 13.98 -12.11
N LEU A 161 -6.57 14.41 -12.26
CA LEU A 161 -5.40 13.75 -11.66
C LEU A 161 -5.43 13.72 -10.13
N GLU A 162 -6.08 14.68 -9.48
CA GLU A 162 -6.25 14.70 -8.01
C GLU A 162 -7.32 13.72 -7.53
N MET A 163 -8.31 13.42 -8.37
CA MET A 163 -9.44 12.56 -8.00
C MET A 163 -9.22 11.09 -8.28
N ILE A 164 -8.32 10.73 -9.21
CA ILE A 164 -8.06 9.34 -9.59
C ILE A 164 -7.02 8.68 -8.70
N SER A 165 -7.15 7.35 -8.52
CA SER A 165 -6.13 6.54 -7.85
C SER A 165 -4.86 6.42 -8.71
N PHE A 166 -3.72 6.06 -8.08
CA PHE A 166 -2.49 5.82 -8.83
C PHE A 166 -2.65 4.72 -9.91
N GLY A 167 -3.46 3.70 -9.63
CA GLY A 167 -3.78 2.68 -10.64
C GLY A 167 -4.48 3.25 -11.86
N GLN A 168 -5.50 4.09 -11.67
CA GLN A 168 -6.21 4.77 -12.75
C GLN A 168 -5.30 5.77 -13.49
N TYR A 169 -4.43 6.45 -12.73
CA TYR A 169 -3.45 7.35 -13.32
C TYR A 169 -2.53 6.66 -14.34
N LEU A 170 -2.11 5.42 -14.09
CA LEU A 170 -1.26 4.68 -15.04
C LEU A 170 -1.96 4.41 -16.37
N TYR A 171 -3.26 4.12 -16.35
CA TYR A 171 -4.04 3.97 -17.58
C TYR A 171 -4.17 5.30 -18.34
N PHE A 172 -4.47 6.37 -17.62
CA PHE A 172 -4.54 7.71 -18.21
C PHE A 172 -3.18 8.18 -18.77
N TYR A 173 -2.09 7.92 -18.02
CA TYR A 173 -0.73 8.22 -18.46
C TYR A 173 -0.38 7.47 -19.75
N LYS A 174 -0.72 6.18 -19.84
CA LYS A 174 -0.52 5.39 -21.06
C LYS A 174 -1.28 6.00 -22.25
N TYR A 175 -2.53 6.36 -22.04
CA TYR A 175 -3.33 7.04 -23.08
C TYR A 175 -2.66 8.34 -23.55
N CYS A 176 -2.25 9.20 -22.63
CA CYS A 176 -1.56 10.45 -22.99
C CYS A 176 -0.23 10.19 -23.74
N ALA A 177 0.50 9.14 -23.39
CA ALA A 177 1.74 8.76 -24.06
C ALA A 177 1.50 8.21 -25.51
N GLU A 178 0.33 7.65 -25.77
CA GLU A 178 -0.06 7.20 -27.11
C GLU A 178 -0.62 8.35 -27.98
N LEU A 179 -1.08 9.44 -27.35
CA LEU A 179 -1.56 10.65 -28.01
C LEU A 179 -0.42 11.56 -28.50
N LEU A 180 0.74 11.53 -27.82
CA LEU A 180 1.90 12.42 -28.06
C LEU A 180 2.91 11.81 -29.03
#